data_10a0a07126f5400d02e579d0bf96146f
#
_entry.id   10a0a07126f5400d02e579d0bf96146f
#
_cell.length_a   1.000
_cell.length_b   1.000
_cell.length_c   1.000
_cell.angle_alpha   90.00
_cell.angle_beta   90.00
_cell.angle_gamma   90.00
#
_symmetry.space_group_name_H-M   'P 1'
#
loop_
_entity.id
_entity.type
_entity.pdbx_description
1 polymer ?
#
loop_
_entity_poly.entity_id
_entity_poly.type
_entity_poly.pdbx_seq_one_letter_code
_entity_poly.pdbx_strand_id
1 'polypeptide(L)'
;KCDQKIYDEILKISKKYFNKKNKNNFLVCNTKESKKLTLNRFVFAGATARCAVLSKEANSELLPLDVALKRNEENWYNDISIDSRKDILKTLTVAHFFCLVFHREYLVKKGKDNNKVKNKLLSWFDKIGAKYPAEHNVGHIYKADDHLRKFYKKLDPNNIFNPGIGKTSKR
;
A
#
# COMPACT_ATOMS: atom_id res chain seq x y z
N LYS A 1 -9.86 4.49 19.52
CA LYS A 1 -10.51 5.39 20.48
C LYS A 1 -9.49 6.46 20.88
N CYS A 2 -9.87 7.72 20.88
CA CYS A 2 -9.04 8.82 21.37
C CYS A 2 -9.79 9.54 22.51
N ASP A 3 -9.07 10.32 23.27
CA ASP A 3 -9.61 11.24 24.25
C ASP A 3 -10.54 12.26 23.59
N GLN A 4 -11.59 12.70 24.28
CA GLN A 4 -12.56 13.67 23.75
C GLN A 4 -11.87 14.99 23.37
N LYS A 5 -10.92 15.45 24.16
CA LYS A 5 -10.14 16.66 23.88
C LYS A 5 -9.38 16.57 22.57
N ILE A 6 -8.72 15.42 22.31
CA ILE A 6 -8.00 15.15 21.07
C ILE A 6 -8.96 15.10 19.89
N TYR A 7 -10.12 14.47 20.08
CA TYR A 7 -11.16 14.41 19.05
C TYR A 7 -11.64 15.82 18.66
N ASP A 8 -11.93 16.67 19.62
CA ASP A 8 -12.40 18.04 19.39
C ASP A 8 -11.35 18.89 18.68
N GLU A 9 -10.08 18.71 19.02
CA GLU A 9 -8.96 19.40 18.37
C GLU A 9 -8.79 18.95 16.92
N ILE A 10 -8.81 17.64 16.65
CA ILE A 10 -8.76 17.11 15.29
C ILE A 10 -9.95 17.62 14.47
N LEU A 11 -11.14 17.63 15.04
CA LEU A 11 -12.33 18.12 14.38
C LEU A 11 -12.21 19.61 14.02
N LYS A 12 -11.69 20.43 14.93
CA LYS A 12 -11.44 21.86 14.73
C LYS A 12 -10.44 22.10 13.60
N ILE A 13 -9.32 21.38 13.62
CA ILE A 13 -8.27 21.48 12.59
C ILE A 13 -8.84 21.05 11.23
N SER A 14 -9.54 19.92 11.18
CA SER A 14 -10.14 19.40 9.96
C SER A 14 -11.16 20.35 9.36
N LYS A 15 -12.06 20.89 10.16
CA LYS A 15 -13.03 21.92 9.72
C LYS A 15 -12.32 23.15 9.14
N LYS A 16 -11.28 23.63 9.83
CA LYS A 16 -10.50 24.79 9.37
C LYS A 16 -9.82 24.51 8.01
N TYR A 17 -9.26 23.33 7.85
CA TYR A 17 -8.55 22.93 6.61
C TYR A 17 -9.51 22.76 5.43
N PHE A 18 -10.57 21.99 5.60
CA PHE A 18 -11.50 21.69 4.52
C PHE A 18 -12.39 22.87 4.14
N ASN A 19 -12.83 23.70 5.10
CA ASN A 19 -13.62 24.90 4.80
C ASN A 19 -12.85 25.95 3.99
N LYS A 20 -11.52 25.98 4.06
CA LYS A 20 -10.70 26.91 3.27
C LYS A 20 -10.59 26.53 1.79
N LYS A 21 -10.57 25.23 1.48
CA LYS A 21 -10.29 24.75 0.13
C LYS A 21 -11.50 24.26 -0.66
N ASN A 22 -12.51 23.68 -0.01
CA ASN A 22 -13.69 23.15 -0.71
C ASN A 22 -14.88 23.10 0.25
N LYS A 23 -15.87 23.91 0.01
CA LYS A 23 -16.99 24.17 0.91
C LYS A 23 -17.85 22.96 1.37
N ASN A 24 -17.70 21.74 0.85
CA ASN A 24 -18.64 20.65 1.15
C ASN A 24 -18.04 19.25 1.26
N ASN A 25 -16.73 19.09 1.47
CA ASN A 25 -16.11 17.76 1.45
C ASN A 25 -15.71 17.23 2.83
N PHE A 26 -16.37 17.65 3.89
CA PHE A 26 -16.09 17.17 5.23
C PHE A 26 -17.36 16.61 5.89
N LEU A 27 -17.36 15.30 6.12
CA LEU A 27 -18.44 14.60 6.80
C LEU A 27 -17.96 14.09 8.16
N VAL A 28 -18.69 14.43 9.21
CA VAL A 28 -18.49 13.85 10.53
C VAL A 28 -19.48 12.70 10.67
N CYS A 29 -18.97 11.48 10.67
CA CYS A 29 -19.80 10.29 10.77
C CYS A 29 -20.23 10.01 12.20
N ASN A 30 -21.48 9.66 12.39
CA ASN A 30 -21.91 8.99 13.61
C ASN A 30 -21.40 7.53 13.65
N THR A 31 -21.57 6.85 14.77
CA THR A 31 -21.08 5.47 14.95
C THR A 31 -21.62 4.48 13.91
N LYS A 32 -22.90 4.62 13.51
CA LYS A 32 -23.53 3.72 12.53
C LYS A 32 -22.98 3.96 11.13
N GLU A 33 -22.80 5.21 10.75
CA GLU A 33 -22.18 5.61 9.47
C GLU A 33 -20.72 5.17 9.39
N SER A 34 -19.96 5.41 10.45
CA SER A 34 -18.55 5.01 10.54
C SER A 34 -18.38 3.49 10.38
N LYS A 35 -19.23 2.68 11.03
CA LYS A 35 -19.22 1.22 10.85
C LYS A 35 -19.50 0.81 9.40
N LYS A 36 -20.48 1.44 8.74
CA LYS A 36 -20.79 1.16 7.34
C LYS A 36 -19.63 1.54 6.41
N LEU A 37 -19.04 2.71 6.60
CA LEU A 37 -17.91 3.17 5.79
C LEU A 37 -16.66 2.29 5.97
N THR A 38 -16.42 1.79 7.17
CA THR A 38 -15.31 0.87 7.44
C THR A 38 -15.43 -0.45 6.66
N LEU A 39 -16.65 -0.88 6.32
CA LEU A 39 -16.86 -2.08 5.48
C LEU A 39 -16.27 -1.93 4.08
N ASN A 40 -16.16 -0.71 3.55
CA ASN A 40 -15.56 -0.48 2.23
C ASN A 40 -14.11 -0.99 2.16
N ARG A 41 -13.39 -1.03 3.27
CA ARG A 41 -12.06 -1.63 3.35
C ARG A 41 -12.05 -3.09 2.87
N PHE A 42 -13.04 -3.88 3.26
CA PHE A 42 -13.11 -5.29 2.89
C PHE A 42 -13.62 -5.50 1.46
N VAL A 43 -14.41 -4.56 0.95
CA VAL A 43 -14.92 -4.62 -0.44
C VAL A 43 -13.82 -4.33 -1.45
N PHE A 44 -12.81 -3.56 -1.08
CA PHE A 44 -11.76 -3.12 -2.01
C PHE A 44 -11.04 -4.29 -2.71
N ALA A 45 -10.56 -5.27 -1.96
CA ALA A 45 -9.84 -6.43 -2.54
C ALA A 45 -10.70 -7.20 -3.55
N GLY A 46 -11.97 -7.44 -3.23
CA GLY A 46 -12.92 -8.08 -4.15
C GLY A 46 -13.23 -7.22 -5.38
N ALA A 47 -13.35 -5.91 -5.21
CA ALA A 47 -13.60 -4.97 -6.29
C ALA A 47 -12.42 -4.87 -7.27
N THR A 48 -11.18 -4.89 -6.76
CA THR A 48 -9.98 -4.84 -7.61
C THR A 48 -9.83 -6.12 -8.41
N ALA A 49 -10.01 -7.29 -7.80
CA ALA A 49 -10.00 -8.57 -8.51
C ALA A 49 -11.08 -8.61 -9.61
N ARG A 50 -12.29 -8.17 -9.30
CA ARG A 50 -13.37 -8.07 -10.29
C ARG A 50 -13.03 -7.09 -11.41
N CYS A 51 -12.41 -5.95 -11.09
CA CYS A 51 -11.97 -4.98 -12.09
C CYS A 51 -10.96 -5.60 -13.08
N ALA A 52 -10.01 -6.41 -12.59
CA ALA A 52 -9.05 -7.10 -13.44
C ALA A 52 -9.74 -8.08 -14.40
N VAL A 53 -10.64 -8.92 -13.87
CA VAL A 53 -11.36 -9.94 -14.69
C VAL A 53 -12.25 -9.28 -15.76
N LEU A 54 -12.89 -8.16 -15.44
CA LEU A 54 -13.76 -7.45 -16.38
C LEU A 54 -13.00 -6.58 -17.40
N SER A 55 -11.74 -6.28 -17.15
CA SER A 55 -10.92 -5.42 -18.03
C SER A 55 -10.29 -6.24 -19.15
N LYS A 56 -10.89 -6.23 -20.34
CA LYS A 56 -10.39 -6.96 -21.52
C LYS A 56 -8.97 -6.55 -21.94
N GLU A 57 -8.54 -5.34 -21.57
CA GLU A 57 -7.25 -4.75 -21.89
C GLU A 57 -6.18 -5.00 -20.82
N ALA A 58 -6.53 -5.63 -19.70
CA ALA A 58 -5.61 -5.98 -18.63
C ALA A 58 -5.26 -7.46 -18.64
N ASN A 59 -4.11 -7.80 -18.03
CA ASN A 59 -3.87 -9.16 -17.60
C ASN A 59 -4.91 -9.54 -16.54
N SER A 60 -5.31 -10.82 -16.52
CA SER A 60 -6.28 -11.33 -15.52
C SER A 60 -5.71 -11.38 -14.10
N GLU A 61 -4.40 -11.34 -13.97
CA GLU A 61 -3.69 -11.37 -12.70
C GLU A 61 -3.35 -9.93 -12.26
N LEU A 62 -3.78 -9.57 -11.05
CA LEU A 62 -3.38 -8.33 -10.39
C LEU A 62 -1.92 -8.38 -9.96
N LEU A 63 -1.30 -7.21 -9.95
CA LEU A 63 0.02 -7.01 -9.37
C LEU A 63 -0.14 -6.18 -8.08
N PRO A 64 -0.29 -6.84 -6.90
CA PRO A 64 -0.39 -6.17 -5.62
C PRO A 64 0.98 -5.78 -5.08
N LEU A 65 1.11 -4.55 -4.60
CA LEU A 65 2.31 -4.07 -3.90
C LEU A 65 1.91 -3.18 -2.72
N ASP A 66 2.38 -3.57 -1.53
CA ASP A 66 2.25 -2.75 -0.34
C ASP A 66 3.48 -1.86 -0.19
N VAL A 67 3.28 -0.56 -0.20
CA VAL A 67 4.38 0.40 -0.19
C VAL A 67 4.16 1.46 0.90
N ALA A 68 5.21 1.72 1.68
CA ALA A 68 5.27 2.85 2.60
C ALA A 68 6.16 3.94 2.01
N LEU A 69 5.59 5.11 1.82
CA LEU A 69 6.31 6.29 1.37
C LEU A 69 6.98 7.00 2.55
N LYS A 70 7.94 7.88 2.26
CA LYS A 70 8.54 8.73 3.27
C LYS A 70 7.47 9.57 3.95
N ARG A 71 7.60 9.77 5.26
CA ARG A 71 6.75 10.72 5.99
C ARG A 71 6.89 12.09 5.33
N ASN A 72 5.80 12.80 5.13
CA ASN A 72 5.72 14.09 4.45
C ASN A 72 5.86 14.04 2.91
N GLU A 73 5.68 12.87 2.29
CA GLU A 73 5.61 12.78 0.84
C GLU A 73 4.32 13.46 0.32
N GLU A 74 4.46 14.59 -0.34
CA GLU A 74 3.34 15.36 -0.86
C GLU A 74 2.82 14.82 -2.20
N ASN A 75 3.70 14.16 -2.97
CA ASN A 75 3.38 13.63 -4.30
C ASN A 75 3.00 12.14 -4.28
N TRP A 76 2.41 11.68 -3.19
CA TRP A 76 2.05 10.29 -2.97
C TRP A 76 1.18 9.66 -4.07
N TYR A 77 0.47 10.48 -4.85
CA TYR A 77 -0.38 10.05 -5.97
C TYR A 77 0.40 9.91 -7.29
N ASN A 78 1.60 10.51 -7.42
CA ASN A 78 2.43 10.51 -8.62
C ASN A 78 3.68 9.62 -8.51
N ASP A 79 3.62 8.61 -7.70
CA ASP A 79 4.74 7.76 -7.31
C ASP A 79 5.12 6.67 -8.33
N ILE A 80 4.48 6.65 -9.49
CA ILE A 80 4.80 5.71 -10.56
C ILE A 80 5.69 6.40 -11.58
N SER A 81 6.85 5.78 -11.90
CA SER A 81 7.71 6.28 -12.95
C SER A 81 6.98 6.36 -14.30
N ILE A 82 7.39 7.30 -15.14
CA ILE A 82 6.83 7.47 -16.50
C ILE A 82 6.93 6.17 -17.31
N ASP A 83 8.03 5.43 -17.15
CA ASP A 83 8.24 4.16 -17.86
C ASP A 83 7.32 3.04 -17.40
N SER A 84 7.00 2.99 -16.11
CA SER A 84 6.04 2.00 -15.60
C SER A 84 4.60 2.32 -16.01
N ARG A 85 4.24 3.60 -16.15
CA ARG A 85 2.89 4.02 -16.58
C ARG A 85 2.50 3.50 -17.96
N LYS A 86 3.47 3.32 -18.86
CA LYS A 86 3.20 2.81 -20.23
C LYS A 86 2.64 1.39 -20.22
N ASP A 87 3.06 0.59 -19.25
CA ASP A 87 2.69 -0.83 -19.13
C ASP A 87 1.51 -1.07 -18.17
N ILE A 88 1.10 -0.04 -17.41
CA ILE A 88 -0.01 -0.10 -16.45
C ILE A 88 -1.26 0.51 -17.07
N LEU A 89 -2.36 -0.24 -17.01
CA LEU A 89 -3.68 0.24 -17.47
C LEU A 89 -4.35 1.11 -16.41
N LYS A 90 -4.34 0.65 -15.16
CA LYS A 90 -4.98 1.32 -14.02
C LYS A 90 -4.27 0.96 -12.71
N THR A 91 -4.27 1.90 -11.79
CA THR A 91 -3.85 1.69 -10.40
C THR A 91 -5.03 1.93 -9.48
N LEU A 92 -5.30 0.99 -8.61
CA LEU A 92 -6.26 1.13 -7.52
C LEU A 92 -5.47 1.21 -6.22
N THR A 93 -5.87 2.13 -5.34
CA THR A 93 -5.10 2.40 -4.13
C THR A 93 -6.02 2.52 -2.93
N VAL A 94 -5.68 1.80 -1.86
CA VAL A 94 -6.19 2.04 -0.51
C VAL A 94 -5.03 2.51 0.36
N ALA A 95 -5.24 3.58 1.09
CA ALA A 95 -4.20 4.17 1.92
C ALA A 95 -4.52 4.07 3.40
N HIS A 96 -3.51 3.74 4.20
CA HIS A 96 -3.50 4.03 5.61
C HIS A 96 -3.00 5.46 5.81
N PHE A 97 -3.91 6.40 5.78
CA PHE A 97 -3.64 7.82 5.61
C PHE A 97 -2.61 8.41 6.62
N PHE A 98 -2.66 7.98 7.88
CA PHE A 98 -1.77 8.53 8.92
C PHE A 98 -0.33 8.01 8.89
N CYS A 99 -0.07 6.92 8.20
CA CYS A 99 1.28 6.34 8.13
C CYS A 99 1.86 6.27 6.71
N LEU A 100 1.15 6.81 5.71
CA LEU A 100 1.54 6.80 4.30
C LEU A 100 1.90 5.40 3.78
N VAL A 101 1.18 4.40 4.27
CA VAL A 101 1.20 3.03 3.74
C VAL A 101 0.07 2.86 2.75
N PHE A 102 0.39 2.35 1.57
CA PHE A 102 -0.53 2.21 0.45
C PHE A 102 -0.57 0.75 0.01
N HIS A 103 -1.77 0.19 -0.03
CA HIS A 103 -2.05 -1.04 -0.75
C HIS A 103 -2.37 -0.66 -2.19
N ARG A 104 -1.51 -1.03 -3.11
CA ARG A 104 -1.63 -0.70 -4.52
C ARG A 104 -1.84 -1.93 -5.35
N GLU A 105 -2.90 -1.90 -6.12
CA GLU A 105 -3.25 -2.94 -7.07
C GLU A 105 -3.06 -2.39 -8.49
N TYR A 106 -2.09 -2.93 -9.19
CA TYR A 106 -1.80 -2.51 -10.56
C TYR A 106 -2.44 -3.47 -11.55
N LEU A 107 -3.27 -2.93 -12.43
CA LEU A 107 -3.75 -3.65 -13.61
C LEU A 107 -2.73 -3.43 -14.73
N VAL A 108 -1.96 -4.47 -15.01
CA VAL A 108 -0.97 -4.46 -16.09
C VAL A 108 -1.68 -4.68 -17.42
N LYS A 109 -1.29 -3.98 -18.46
CA LYS A 109 -1.85 -4.11 -19.81
C LYS A 109 -1.66 -5.52 -20.33
N LYS A 110 -2.66 -6.01 -21.05
CA LYS A 110 -2.65 -7.34 -21.66
C LYS A 110 -1.41 -7.58 -22.52
N GLY A 111 -0.79 -8.74 -22.35
CA GLY A 111 0.43 -9.11 -23.07
C GLY A 111 1.73 -8.53 -22.50
N LYS A 112 1.66 -7.75 -21.42
CA LYS A 112 2.83 -7.31 -20.69
C LYS A 112 3.18 -8.29 -19.56
N ASP A 113 4.47 -8.42 -19.29
CA ASP A 113 4.99 -9.30 -18.24
C ASP A 113 4.88 -8.63 -16.87
N ASN A 114 4.03 -9.19 -15.98
CA ASN A 114 3.84 -8.69 -14.62
C ASN A 114 5.14 -8.61 -13.83
N ASN A 115 6.07 -9.55 -13.98
CA ASN A 115 7.34 -9.55 -13.28
C ASN A 115 8.26 -8.42 -13.74
N LYS A 116 8.28 -8.15 -15.05
CA LYS A 116 9.05 -7.00 -15.58
C LYS A 116 8.49 -5.68 -15.07
N VAL A 117 7.17 -5.52 -15.07
CA VAL A 117 6.50 -4.32 -14.52
C VAL A 117 6.78 -4.20 -13.03
N LYS A 118 6.65 -5.29 -12.27
CA LYS A 118 6.99 -5.34 -10.85
C LYS A 118 8.41 -4.86 -10.58
N ASN A 119 9.39 -5.39 -11.29
CA ASN A 119 10.79 -5.03 -11.09
C ASN A 119 11.06 -3.54 -11.38
N LYS A 120 10.41 -2.97 -12.40
CA LYS A 120 10.48 -1.52 -12.67
C LYS A 120 9.89 -0.70 -11.51
N LEU A 121 8.74 -1.13 -10.97
CA LEU A 121 8.12 -0.46 -9.82
C LEU A 121 9.00 -0.55 -8.58
N LEU A 122 9.57 -1.72 -8.28
CA LEU A 122 10.47 -1.90 -7.14
C LEU A 122 11.72 -1.04 -7.26
N SER A 123 12.35 -1.00 -8.43
CA SER A 123 13.50 -0.12 -8.70
C SER A 123 13.16 1.36 -8.51
N TRP A 124 11.94 1.75 -8.87
CA TRP A 124 11.47 3.11 -8.63
C TRP A 124 11.25 3.39 -7.15
N PHE A 125 10.64 2.45 -6.42
CA PHE A 125 10.45 2.57 -4.97
C PHE A 125 11.78 2.69 -4.23
N ASP A 126 12.79 1.92 -4.62
CA ASP A 126 14.15 2.05 -4.09
C ASP A 126 14.72 3.46 -4.33
N LYS A 127 14.55 3.98 -5.56
CA LYS A 127 15.05 5.31 -5.93
C LYS A 127 14.43 6.43 -5.10
N ILE A 128 13.12 6.37 -4.81
CA ILE A 128 12.44 7.37 -3.98
C ILE A 128 12.58 7.09 -2.48
N GLY A 129 13.23 5.99 -2.10
CA GLY A 129 13.44 5.60 -0.70
C GLY A 129 12.18 5.12 -0.01
N ALA A 130 11.20 4.61 -0.76
CA ALA A 130 10.03 3.93 -0.21
C ALA A 130 10.42 2.59 0.39
N LYS A 131 9.61 2.09 1.33
CA LYS A 131 9.77 0.75 1.92
C LYS A 131 8.69 -0.19 1.41
N TYR A 132 9.10 -1.40 1.07
CA TYR A 132 8.21 -2.45 0.61
C TYR A 132 8.76 -3.83 0.97
N PRO A 133 7.90 -4.81 1.23
CA PRO A 133 6.47 -4.66 1.44
C PRO A 133 6.21 -3.93 2.76
N ALA A 134 5.16 -3.11 2.80
CA ALA A 134 4.88 -2.31 3.98
C ALA A 134 4.24 -3.12 5.12
N GLU A 135 3.42 -4.11 4.82
CA GLU A 135 2.67 -4.88 5.81
C GLU A 135 2.75 -6.41 5.60
N HIS A 136 2.75 -6.90 4.36
CA HIS A 136 2.66 -8.32 4.05
C HIS A 136 3.85 -8.82 3.25
N ASN A 137 4.10 -10.15 3.33
CA ASN A 137 5.12 -10.84 2.54
C ASN A 137 6.56 -10.42 2.81
N VAL A 138 6.82 -9.74 3.94
CA VAL A 138 8.19 -9.46 4.38
C VAL A 138 8.92 -10.78 4.55
N GLY A 139 10.00 -10.93 3.80
CA GLY A 139 10.84 -12.09 3.93
C GLY A 139 10.47 -13.31 3.08
N HIS A 140 9.25 -13.41 2.58
CA HIS A 140 8.89 -14.49 1.65
C HIS A 140 9.16 -14.09 0.20
N ILE A 141 8.59 -12.97 -0.24
CA ILE A 141 8.72 -12.49 -1.61
C ILE A 141 9.91 -11.54 -1.74
N TYR A 142 10.15 -10.74 -0.72
CA TYR A 142 11.14 -9.67 -0.73
C TYR A 142 12.30 -9.98 0.22
N LYS A 143 13.49 -9.53 -0.16
CA LYS A 143 14.68 -9.67 0.66
C LYS A 143 14.56 -8.77 1.90
N ALA A 144 14.71 -9.34 3.09
CA ALA A 144 14.82 -8.56 4.31
C ALA A 144 16.11 -7.71 4.29
N ASP A 145 16.04 -6.49 4.83
CA ASP A 145 17.23 -5.67 5.02
C ASP A 145 18.20 -6.31 6.03
N ASP A 146 19.42 -5.84 6.05
CA ASP A 146 20.49 -6.49 6.87
C ASP A 146 20.21 -6.41 8.37
N HIS A 147 19.54 -5.36 8.83
CA HIS A 147 19.18 -5.22 10.24
C HIS A 147 18.14 -6.29 10.62
N LEU A 148 17.11 -6.46 9.82
CA LEU A 148 16.05 -7.44 10.03
C LEU A 148 16.58 -8.87 9.91
N ARG A 149 17.47 -9.14 8.96
CA ARG A 149 18.14 -10.45 8.82
C ARG A 149 18.97 -10.81 10.04
N LYS A 150 19.75 -9.86 10.57
CA LYS A 150 20.53 -10.06 11.81
C LYS A 150 19.61 -10.32 12.99
N PHE A 151 18.49 -9.62 13.07
CA PHE A 151 17.48 -9.83 14.12
C PHE A 151 16.87 -11.23 14.05
N TYR A 152 16.45 -11.68 12.86
CA TYR A 152 15.94 -13.04 12.68
C TYR A 152 16.96 -14.09 13.09
N LYS A 153 18.20 -13.95 12.66
CA LYS A 153 19.28 -14.89 13.04
C LYS A 153 19.56 -14.91 14.54
N LYS A 154 19.38 -13.78 15.22
CA LYS A 154 19.52 -13.71 16.68
C LYS A 154 18.39 -14.46 17.39
N LEU A 155 17.17 -14.36 16.90
CA LEU A 155 15.99 -15.02 17.50
C LEU A 155 15.90 -16.51 17.15
N ASP A 156 16.29 -16.87 15.95
CA ASP A 156 16.26 -18.25 15.44
C ASP A 156 17.61 -18.63 14.80
N PRO A 157 18.65 -18.86 15.62
CA PRO A 157 19.99 -19.18 15.14
C PRO A 157 20.04 -20.41 14.24
N ASN A 158 19.17 -21.38 14.51
CA ASN A 158 19.10 -22.65 13.80
C ASN A 158 18.12 -22.63 12.60
N ASN A 159 17.45 -21.49 12.36
CA ASN A 159 16.49 -21.32 11.25
C ASN A 159 15.37 -22.38 11.23
N ILE A 160 14.78 -22.64 12.40
CA ILE A 160 13.81 -23.72 12.61
C ILE A 160 12.38 -23.20 12.37
N PHE A 161 12.06 -21.97 12.88
CA PHE A 161 10.68 -21.49 12.91
C PHE A 161 10.16 -21.05 11.56
N ASN A 162 10.94 -20.29 10.79
CA ASN A 162 10.54 -19.77 9.48
C ASN A 162 11.70 -19.88 8.46
N PRO A 163 12.05 -21.09 8.02
CA PRO A 163 13.13 -21.28 7.06
C PRO A 163 12.86 -20.53 5.75
N GLY A 164 13.81 -19.72 5.31
CA GLY A 164 13.71 -18.95 4.08
C GLY A 164 13.05 -17.58 4.22
N ILE A 165 12.62 -17.18 5.44
CA ILE A 165 12.11 -15.81 5.64
C ILE A 165 13.22 -14.78 5.31
N GLY A 166 12.87 -13.64 4.76
CA GLY A 166 13.84 -12.63 4.33
C GLY A 166 14.70 -13.05 3.15
N LYS A 167 14.29 -14.10 2.41
CA LYS A 167 15.12 -14.79 1.42
C LYS A 167 16.45 -15.29 1.99
N THR A 168 16.44 -15.66 3.24
CA THR A 168 17.55 -16.37 3.90
C THR A 168 17.55 -17.85 3.50
N SER A 169 18.58 -18.60 3.93
CA SER A 169 18.63 -20.04 3.68
C SER A 169 17.38 -20.76 4.18
N LYS A 170 16.96 -21.80 3.49
CA LYS A 170 15.92 -22.74 3.92
C LYS A 170 16.49 -23.91 4.72
N ARG A 171 17.80 -23.90 4.92
CA ARG A 171 18.56 -24.89 5.71
C ARG A 171 19.28 -24.21 6.84
#